data_63994fe0f8f6d30eed0773ff8f9f268c
#
_entry.id   63994fe0f8f6d30eed0773ff8f9f268c
#
_cell.length_a   1.000
_cell.length_b   1.000
_cell.length_c   1.000
_cell.angle_alpha   90.00
_cell.angle_beta   90.00
_cell.angle_gamma   90.00
#
_symmetry.space_group_name_H-M   'P 1'
#
loop_
_entity.id
_entity.type
_entity.pdbx_description
1 polymer ?
#
loop_
_entity_poly.entity_id
_entity_poly.type
_entity_poly.pdbx_seq_one_letter_code
_entity_poly.pdbx_strand_id
1 'polypeptide(L)'
;PIHMFDMMRFLFGEVESLHAIGSTHEYKEVDDFSVLLKFANGMHATLATAADASWLFPFERVEVFCHHATLLTREMESLTCSSNVEGHFTVQTMHQLPREERWGYVQEDRAFIDSIVNNSPPLVTAFDGLMAVRIADAVYESVRSNKPVVIKQ
;
A
#
# COMPACT_ATOMS: atom_id res chain seq x y z
N PRO A 1 -5.18 -2.86 -6.27
CA PRO A 1 -3.93 -2.82 -5.46
C PRO A 1 -3.04 -1.61 -5.71
N ILE A 2 -3.31 -0.75 -6.75
CA ILE A 2 -2.42 0.35 -7.12
C ILE A 2 -2.16 1.34 -5.96
N HIS A 3 -3.17 1.66 -5.15
CA HIS A 3 -3.02 2.50 -3.96
C HIS A 3 -2.09 1.89 -2.91
N MET A 4 -2.07 0.55 -2.81
CA MET A 4 -1.15 -0.15 -1.89
C MET A 4 0.30 0.00 -2.32
N PHE A 5 0.59 -0.01 -3.62
CA PHE A 5 1.95 0.23 -4.13
C PHE A 5 2.42 1.65 -3.86
N ASP A 6 1.55 2.63 -4.06
CA ASP A 6 1.85 4.03 -3.75
C ASP A 6 2.08 4.25 -2.25
N MET A 7 1.21 3.71 -1.40
CA MET A 7 1.35 3.75 0.05
C MET A 7 2.66 3.07 0.51
N MET A 8 3.02 1.91 -0.05
CA MET A 8 4.27 1.24 0.29
C MET A 8 5.49 2.08 -0.09
N ARG A 9 5.47 2.76 -1.25
CA ARG A 9 6.53 3.69 -1.64
C ARG A 9 6.62 4.87 -0.66
N PHE A 10 5.49 5.45 -0.28
CA PHE A 10 5.43 6.53 0.69
C PHE A 10 6.03 6.13 2.05
N LEU A 11 5.70 4.93 2.54
CA LEU A 11 6.15 4.46 3.86
C LEU A 11 7.59 3.94 3.87
N PHE A 12 8.02 3.28 2.79
CA PHE A 12 9.24 2.46 2.79
C PHE A 12 10.25 2.86 1.73
N GLY A 13 9.93 3.84 0.87
CA GLY A 13 10.80 4.30 -0.20
C GLY A 13 10.62 3.51 -1.50
N GLU A 14 11.52 3.73 -2.45
CA GLU A 14 11.39 3.19 -3.81
C GLU A 14 11.57 1.67 -3.86
N VAL A 15 10.71 1.02 -4.64
CA VAL A 15 10.82 -0.42 -4.92
C VAL A 15 11.96 -0.65 -5.92
N GLU A 16 12.92 -1.50 -5.55
CA GLU A 16 14.03 -1.91 -6.40
C GLU A 16 13.64 -3.04 -7.35
N SER A 17 12.96 -4.05 -6.80
CA SER A 17 12.54 -5.23 -7.57
C SER A 17 11.36 -5.94 -6.91
N LEU A 18 10.66 -6.74 -7.69
CA LEU A 18 9.59 -7.59 -7.18
C LEU A 18 9.59 -8.97 -7.86
N HIS A 19 8.97 -9.93 -7.18
CA HIS A 19 8.58 -11.22 -7.76
C HIS A 19 7.12 -11.49 -7.40
N ALA A 20 6.34 -11.86 -8.41
CA ALA A 20 4.91 -12.11 -8.25
C ALA A 20 4.50 -13.47 -8.83
N ILE A 21 3.57 -14.10 -8.15
CA ILE A 21 2.77 -15.21 -8.66
C ILE A 21 1.31 -14.78 -8.63
N GLY A 22 0.50 -15.33 -9.54
CA GLY A 22 -0.91 -14.99 -9.59
C GLY A 22 -1.69 -15.98 -10.43
N SER A 23 -3.00 -15.92 -10.30
CA SER A 23 -3.97 -16.76 -11.00
C SER A 23 -5.11 -15.95 -11.58
N THR A 24 -5.90 -16.60 -12.40
CA THR A 24 -7.08 -16.03 -13.07
C THR A 24 -8.31 -16.77 -12.58
N HIS A 25 -9.27 -16.07 -12.02
CA HIS A 25 -10.49 -16.65 -11.46
C HIS A 25 -11.74 -16.04 -12.10
N GLU A 26 -11.97 -14.76 -11.95
CA GLU A 26 -13.20 -14.08 -12.38
C GLU A 26 -13.03 -13.34 -13.71
N TYR A 27 -11.87 -12.73 -13.93
CA TYR A 27 -11.60 -11.91 -15.10
C TYR A 27 -10.77 -12.66 -16.16
N LYS A 28 -10.57 -12.07 -17.33
CA LYS A 28 -9.73 -12.65 -18.38
C LYS A 28 -8.24 -12.53 -18.10
N GLU A 29 -7.87 -11.51 -17.37
CA GLU A 29 -6.49 -11.28 -16.92
C GLU A 29 -6.29 -11.83 -15.51
N VAL A 30 -5.04 -11.91 -15.09
CA VAL A 30 -4.68 -12.33 -13.73
C VAL A 30 -5.30 -11.35 -12.73
N ASP A 31 -6.05 -11.86 -11.77
CA ASP A 31 -6.88 -11.09 -10.84
C ASP A 31 -6.61 -11.37 -9.36
N ASP A 32 -5.71 -12.29 -9.10
CA ASP A 32 -5.22 -12.69 -7.80
C ASP A 32 -3.69 -12.70 -7.82
N PHE A 33 -3.07 -12.10 -6.80
CA PHE A 33 -1.62 -11.94 -6.74
C PHE A 33 -1.05 -12.17 -5.35
N SER A 34 0.11 -12.83 -5.31
CA SER A 34 1.04 -12.77 -4.19
C SER A 34 2.36 -12.15 -4.68
N VAL A 35 2.75 -11.03 -4.09
CA VAL A 35 3.89 -10.24 -4.54
C VAL A 35 4.90 -10.10 -3.40
N LEU A 36 6.16 -10.42 -3.68
CA LEU A 36 7.30 -10.12 -2.82
C LEU A 36 8.01 -8.89 -3.38
N LEU A 37 8.15 -7.84 -2.57
CA LEU A 37 8.81 -6.59 -2.95
C LEU A 37 10.11 -6.41 -2.17
N LYS A 38 11.14 -5.91 -2.85
CA LYS A 38 12.40 -5.43 -2.27
C LYS A 38 12.52 -3.94 -2.51
N PHE A 39 12.82 -3.18 -1.46
CA PHE A 39 13.02 -1.73 -1.52
C PHE A 39 14.51 -1.40 -1.66
N ALA A 40 14.82 -0.24 -2.25
CA ALA A 40 16.18 0.23 -2.46
C ALA A 40 16.99 0.41 -1.16
N ASN A 41 16.32 0.62 -0.04
CA ASN A 41 16.94 0.71 1.30
C ASN A 41 17.18 -0.64 1.98
N GLY A 42 16.89 -1.76 1.30
CA GLY A 42 17.07 -3.12 1.81
C GLY A 42 15.86 -3.70 2.57
N MET A 43 14.81 -2.92 2.77
CA MET A 43 13.54 -3.43 3.33
C MET A 43 12.83 -4.35 2.32
N HIS A 44 11.89 -5.14 2.80
CA HIS A 44 11.05 -6.00 1.97
C HIS A 44 9.61 -6.03 2.47
N ALA A 45 8.68 -6.33 1.58
CA ALA A 45 7.27 -6.49 1.90
C ALA A 45 6.64 -7.62 1.09
N THR A 46 5.51 -8.11 1.56
CA THR A 46 4.64 -9.01 0.82
C THR A 46 3.26 -8.38 0.67
N LEU A 47 2.67 -8.55 -0.50
CA LEU A 47 1.27 -8.17 -0.76
C LEU A 47 0.53 -9.40 -1.26
N ALA A 48 -0.61 -9.71 -0.64
CA ALA A 48 -1.58 -10.66 -1.16
C ALA A 48 -2.86 -9.91 -1.48
N THR A 49 -3.43 -10.14 -2.66
CA THR A 49 -4.64 -9.46 -3.13
C THR A 49 -5.42 -10.35 -4.08
N ALA A 50 -6.74 -10.27 -4.03
CA ALA A 50 -7.65 -10.97 -4.95
C ALA A 50 -8.82 -10.05 -5.30
N ALA A 51 -9.19 -10.00 -6.59
CA ALA A 51 -10.28 -9.17 -7.06
C ALA A 51 -11.67 -9.78 -6.79
N ASP A 52 -11.73 -11.10 -6.64
CA ASP A 52 -12.93 -11.88 -6.35
C ASP A 52 -13.24 -12.04 -4.85
N ALA A 53 -12.41 -11.45 -3.99
CA ALA A 53 -12.63 -11.48 -2.55
C ALA A 53 -13.86 -10.65 -2.14
N SER A 54 -14.38 -10.93 -0.94
CA SER A 54 -15.48 -10.13 -0.39
C SER A 54 -15.06 -8.68 -0.14
N TRP A 55 -15.89 -7.74 -0.64
CA TRP A 55 -15.69 -6.30 -0.45
C TRP A 55 -16.42 -5.75 0.79
N LEU A 56 -17.03 -6.63 1.58
CA LEU A 56 -17.83 -6.20 2.72
C LEU A 56 -16.98 -5.87 3.94
N PHE A 57 -15.95 -6.68 4.25
CA PHE A 57 -15.06 -6.44 5.38
C PHE A 57 -14.34 -7.73 5.84
N PRO A 58 -13.11 -7.66 6.34
CA PRO A 58 -12.11 -6.59 6.06
C PRO A 58 -11.51 -6.82 4.67
N PHE A 59 -11.41 -5.79 3.85
CA PHE A 59 -10.81 -5.90 2.52
C PHE A 59 -9.38 -5.35 2.45
N GLU A 60 -8.94 -4.61 3.46
CA GLU A 60 -7.60 -4.03 3.52
C GLU A 60 -6.98 -4.18 4.91
N ARG A 61 -5.76 -4.66 4.94
CA ARG A 61 -4.96 -4.82 6.17
C ARG A 61 -3.50 -4.56 5.85
N VAL A 62 -2.84 -3.76 6.70
CA VAL A 62 -1.40 -3.52 6.64
C VAL A 62 -0.77 -3.90 7.96
N GLU A 63 0.30 -4.68 7.92
CA GLU A 63 1.07 -5.06 9.09
C GLU A 63 2.53 -4.69 8.87
N VAL A 64 3.12 -3.94 9.80
CA VAL A 64 4.50 -3.45 9.72
C VAL A 64 5.27 -3.95 10.93
N PHE A 65 6.36 -4.66 10.68
CA PHE A 65 7.28 -5.13 11.70
C PHE A 65 8.45 -4.16 11.82
N CYS A 66 8.60 -3.57 13.00
CA CYS A 66 9.67 -2.65 13.34
C CYS A 66 10.58 -3.24 14.41
N HIS A 67 11.66 -2.54 14.76
CA HIS A 67 12.50 -2.93 15.89
C HIS A 67 11.71 -2.85 17.19
N HIS A 68 11.44 -3.99 17.83
CA HIS A 68 10.64 -4.12 19.05
C HIS A 68 9.23 -3.50 18.97
N ALA A 69 8.63 -3.41 17.77
CA ALA A 69 7.28 -2.91 17.59
C ALA A 69 6.58 -3.58 16.40
N THR A 70 5.27 -3.67 16.49
CA THR A 70 4.41 -4.09 15.37
C THR A 70 3.26 -3.10 15.25
N LEU A 71 3.00 -2.66 14.03
CA LEU A 71 1.86 -1.83 13.67
C LEU A 71 0.91 -2.66 12.81
N LEU A 72 -0.37 -2.62 13.13
CA LEU A 72 -1.40 -3.33 12.38
C LEU A 72 -2.57 -2.40 12.13
N THR A 73 -2.88 -2.14 10.86
CA THR A 73 -4.13 -1.49 10.49
C THR A 73 -5.21 -2.52 10.21
N ARG A 74 -6.45 -2.15 10.48
CA ARG A 74 -7.62 -2.91 10.09
C ARG A 74 -8.51 -1.95 9.34
N GLU A 75 -8.42 -1.97 8.05
CA GLU A 75 -8.99 -0.95 7.18
C GLU A 75 -8.61 0.47 7.63
N MET A 76 -9.53 1.41 7.50
CA MET A 76 -9.45 2.74 8.11
C MET A 76 -10.19 2.79 9.47
N GLU A 77 -10.44 1.63 10.08
CA GLU A 77 -11.22 1.51 11.30
C GLU A 77 -10.39 1.59 12.57
N SER A 78 -9.20 0.99 12.54
CA SER A 78 -8.33 0.97 13.70
C SER A 78 -6.85 0.79 13.37
N LEU A 79 -6.00 1.28 14.26
CA LEU A 79 -4.57 1.05 14.31
C LEU A 79 -4.23 0.40 15.64
N THR A 80 -3.62 -0.78 15.62
CA THR A 80 -3.01 -1.41 16.77
C THR A 80 -1.51 -1.19 16.70
N CYS A 81 -0.92 -0.71 17.80
CA CYS A 81 0.52 -0.54 17.95
C CYS A 81 0.99 -1.30 19.17
N SER A 82 1.85 -2.28 18.98
CA SER A 82 2.60 -2.93 20.03
C SER A 82 4.01 -2.37 20.03
N SER A 83 4.43 -1.74 21.13
CA SER A 83 5.78 -1.20 21.27
C SER A 83 6.41 -1.72 22.56
N ASN A 84 7.63 -2.19 22.47
CA ASN A 84 8.49 -2.83 23.45
C ASN A 84 8.18 -4.31 23.78
N VAL A 85 9.15 -4.95 24.45
CA VAL A 85 9.13 -6.39 24.75
C VAL A 85 8.24 -6.72 25.97
N GLU A 86 7.72 -5.72 26.67
CA GLU A 86 7.00 -5.89 27.94
C GLU A 86 5.48 -6.12 27.79
N GLY A 87 5.01 -6.29 26.56
CA GLY A 87 3.65 -6.76 26.32
C GLY A 87 2.54 -5.70 26.39
N HIS A 88 2.87 -4.41 26.27
CA HIS A 88 1.87 -3.35 26.14
C HIS A 88 1.53 -3.09 24.68
N PHE A 89 0.26 -2.92 24.38
CA PHE A 89 -0.20 -2.46 23.08
C PHE A 89 -1.30 -1.40 23.24
N THR A 90 -1.40 -0.52 22.26
CA THR A 90 -2.46 0.48 22.16
C THR A 90 -3.34 0.18 20.95
N VAL A 91 -4.62 0.44 21.08
CA VAL A 91 -5.57 0.39 19.97
C VAL A 91 -6.21 1.76 19.84
N GLN A 92 -6.02 2.38 18.67
CA GLN A 92 -6.71 3.61 18.30
C GLN A 92 -7.85 3.24 17.35
N THR A 93 -9.04 3.76 17.60
CA THR A 93 -10.21 3.54 16.73
C THR A 93 -10.63 4.86 16.11
N MET A 94 -11.06 4.80 14.85
CA MET A 94 -11.44 5.97 14.06
C MET A 94 -12.97 6.05 13.85
N HIS A 95 -13.75 5.26 14.60
CA HIS A 95 -15.20 5.18 14.43
C HIS A 95 -15.95 6.50 14.64
N GLN A 96 -15.38 7.42 15.43
CA GLN A 96 -16.01 8.73 15.68
C GLN A 96 -15.86 9.71 14.52
N LEU A 97 -14.93 9.45 13.60
CA LEU A 97 -14.71 10.32 12.45
C LEU A 97 -15.72 10.01 11.34
N PRO A 98 -16.23 11.03 10.64
CA PRO A 98 -16.95 10.83 9.40
C PRO A 98 -16.15 10.01 8.41
N ARG A 99 -16.83 9.28 7.51
CA ARG A 99 -16.16 8.42 6.54
C ARG A 99 -15.13 9.17 5.69
N GLU A 100 -15.46 10.37 5.27
CA GLU A 100 -14.65 11.22 4.39
C GLU A 100 -13.33 11.63 5.07
N GLU A 101 -13.35 11.87 6.38
CA GLU A 101 -12.16 12.17 7.17
C GLU A 101 -11.35 10.90 7.46
N ARG A 102 -12.03 9.83 7.82
CA ARG A 102 -11.42 8.55 8.17
C ARG A 102 -10.69 7.91 6.98
N TRP A 103 -11.21 8.09 5.78
CA TRP A 103 -10.63 7.58 4.54
C TRP A 103 -9.65 8.55 3.87
N GLY A 104 -9.42 9.72 4.49
CA GLY A 104 -8.41 10.67 4.04
C GLY A 104 -8.86 11.63 2.94
N TYR A 105 -10.09 11.53 2.42
CA TYR A 105 -10.56 12.39 1.31
C TYR A 105 -10.50 13.88 1.65
N VAL A 106 -10.92 14.26 2.85
CA VAL A 106 -10.87 15.68 3.28
C VAL A 106 -9.43 16.20 3.34
N GLN A 107 -8.51 15.37 3.81
CA GLN A 107 -7.09 15.72 3.91
C GLN A 107 -6.43 15.80 2.53
N GLU A 108 -6.75 14.88 1.64
CA GLU A 108 -6.27 14.85 0.26
C GLU A 108 -6.72 16.10 -0.50
N ASP A 109 -8.03 16.39 -0.51
CA ASP A 109 -8.59 17.57 -1.16
C ASP A 109 -7.99 18.85 -0.61
N ARG A 110 -7.88 18.98 0.71
CA ARG A 110 -7.25 20.14 1.35
C ARG A 110 -5.80 20.33 0.91
N ALA A 111 -5.00 19.27 0.96
CA ALA A 111 -3.60 19.33 0.56
C ALA A 111 -3.45 19.76 -0.91
N PHE A 112 -4.33 19.26 -1.78
CA PHE A 112 -4.32 19.66 -3.19
C PHE A 112 -4.70 21.12 -3.39
N ILE A 113 -5.79 21.60 -2.77
CA ILE A 113 -6.22 23.01 -2.83
C ILE A 113 -5.13 23.92 -2.25
N ASP A 114 -4.56 23.57 -1.10
CA ASP A 114 -3.49 24.34 -0.46
C ASP A 114 -2.25 24.46 -1.38
N SER A 115 -1.92 23.42 -2.14
CA SER A 115 -0.82 23.46 -3.10
C SER A 115 -1.08 24.51 -4.21
N ILE A 116 -2.30 24.60 -4.69
CA ILE A 116 -2.71 25.60 -5.70
C ILE A 116 -2.66 27.01 -5.13
N VAL A 117 -3.28 27.21 -3.96
CA VAL A 117 -3.37 28.53 -3.31
C VAL A 117 -1.98 29.07 -2.96
N ASN A 118 -1.09 28.21 -2.47
CA ASN A 118 0.25 28.59 -2.05
C ASN A 118 1.29 28.49 -3.18
N ASN A 119 0.88 28.12 -4.40
CA ASN A 119 1.77 27.89 -5.54
C ASN A 119 2.95 26.96 -5.17
N SER A 120 2.66 25.88 -4.44
CA SER A 120 3.62 24.88 -3.99
C SER A 120 3.41 23.54 -4.72
N PRO A 121 4.43 22.69 -4.81
CA PRO A 121 4.26 21.36 -5.37
C PRO A 121 3.20 20.57 -4.58
N PRO A 122 2.34 19.76 -5.24
CA PRO A 122 1.43 18.86 -4.54
C PRO A 122 2.20 17.77 -3.79
N LEU A 123 1.61 17.23 -2.73
CA LEU A 123 2.21 16.14 -1.93
C LEU A 123 2.41 14.87 -2.77
N VAL A 124 1.48 14.59 -3.67
CA VAL A 124 1.55 13.46 -4.61
C VAL A 124 1.67 14.03 -6.02
N THR A 125 2.68 13.62 -6.75
CA THR A 125 3.02 14.12 -8.07
C THR A 125 2.64 13.13 -9.16
N ALA A 126 2.69 13.59 -10.43
CA ALA A 126 2.54 12.69 -11.58
C ALA A 126 3.65 11.60 -11.63
N PHE A 127 4.82 11.87 -11.05
CA PHE A 127 5.88 10.88 -10.93
C PHE A 127 5.49 9.74 -9.98
N ASP A 128 4.86 10.06 -8.86
CA ASP A 128 4.38 9.05 -7.90
C ASP A 128 3.32 8.14 -8.54
N GLY A 129 2.37 8.74 -9.27
CA GLY A 129 1.40 7.98 -10.04
C GLY A 129 2.03 7.09 -11.10
N LEU A 130 3.05 7.61 -11.84
CA LEU A 130 3.80 6.83 -12.82
C LEU A 130 4.50 5.63 -12.18
N MET A 131 5.13 5.82 -11.02
CA MET A 131 5.83 4.74 -10.33
C MET A 131 4.88 3.68 -9.80
N ALA A 132 3.71 4.07 -9.29
CA ALA A 132 2.68 3.11 -8.87
C ALA A 132 2.20 2.24 -10.05
N VAL A 133 2.00 2.84 -11.24
CA VAL A 133 1.65 2.10 -12.46
C VAL A 133 2.80 1.18 -12.91
N ARG A 134 4.04 1.65 -12.89
CA ARG A 134 5.22 0.81 -13.23
C ARG A 134 5.34 -0.42 -12.35
N ILE A 135 5.07 -0.29 -11.05
CA ILE A 135 5.06 -1.42 -10.13
C ILE A 135 3.94 -2.40 -10.51
N ALA A 136 2.75 -1.89 -10.81
CA ALA A 136 1.63 -2.73 -11.25
C ALA A 136 1.96 -3.49 -12.54
N ASP A 137 2.52 -2.83 -13.55
CA ASP A 137 2.96 -3.47 -14.81
C ASP A 137 4.02 -4.53 -14.56
N ALA A 138 4.99 -4.26 -13.66
CA ALA A 138 6.03 -5.21 -13.30
C ALA A 138 5.48 -6.46 -12.58
N VAL A 139 4.37 -6.33 -11.82
CA VAL A 139 3.66 -7.49 -11.23
C VAL A 139 3.17 -8.41 -12.34
N TYR A 140 2.46 -7.88 -13.34
CA TYR A 140 2.00 -8.66 -14.48
C TYR A 140 3.14 -9.26 -15.30
N GLU A 141 4.23 -8.51 -15.50
CA GLU A 141 5.44 -9.01 -16.17
C GLU A 141 6.05 -10.17 -15.40
N SER A 142 6.17 -10.05 -14.08
CA SER A 142 6.73 -11.10 -13.22
C SER A 142 5.89 -12.37 -13.26
N VAL A 143 4.57 -12.27 -13.20
CA VAL A 143 3.66 -13.42 -13.31
C VAL A 143 3.83 -14.10 -14.67
N ARG A 144 3.82 -13.34 -15.78
CA ARG A 144 3.98 -13.91 -17.13
C ARG A 144 5.33 -14.57 -17.36
N SER A 145 6.40 -13.98 -16.85
CA SER A 145 7.77 -14.50 -17.03
C SER A 145 8.19 -15.52 -16.00
N ASN A 146 7.47 -15.61 -14.88
CA ASN A 146 7.84 -16.36 -13.67
C ASN A 146 9.25 -16.02 -13.17
N LYS A 147 9.61 -14.72 -13.23
CA LYS A 147 10.92 -14.21 -12.83
C LYS A 147 10.78 -12.91 -12.04
N PRO A 148 11.78 -12.59 -11.18
CA PRO A 148 11.88 -11.27 -10.61
C PRO A 148 12.02 -10.19 -11.69
N VAL A 149 11.41 -9.03 -11.45
CA VAL A 149 11.49 -7.84 -12.30
C VAL A 149 12.11 -6.69 -11.52
N VAL A 150 13.09 -6.01 -12.13
CA VAL A 150 13.73 -4.80 -11.58
C VAL A 150 12.93 -3.58 -12.02
N ILE A 151 12.59 -2.71 -11.07
CA ILE A 151 11.86 -1.48 -11.35
C ILE A 151 12.85 -0.42 -11.82
N LYS A 152 12.69 0.06 -13.05
CA LYS A 152 13.48 1.20 -13.57
C LYS A 152 12.90 2.50 -13.01
N GLN A 153 13.73 3.26 -12.35
CA GLN A 153 13.39 4.61 -11.87
C GLN A 153 13.38 5.63 -13.03
#